data_8374972266382085b7e7a2086d41c828
#
_entry.id   8374972266382085b7e7a2086d41c828
#
_cell.length_a   1.000
_cell.length_b   1.000
_cell.length_c   1.000
_cell.angle_alpha   90.00
_cell.angle_beta   90.00
_cell.angle_gamma   90.00
#
_symmetry.space_group_name_H-M   'P 1'
#
loop_
_entity.id
_entity.type
_entity.pdbx_description
1 polymer ?
#
loop_
_entity_poly.entity_id
_entity_poly.type
_entity_poly.pdbx_seq_one_letter_code
_entity_poly.pdbx_strand_id
1 'polypeptide(L)'
;MSMHPRDVGKLLLGFSQGAVIYSFKQNKPVQFLEYTLPAGAPGGNSMGSDASRRPRLTHAIWHPSGTFVATAHEDGSLVLWDYKEQKMITARTLQKTGVDQTAPKSASLSEPYTKIMWCCKDNCDDTGLLIAGGEAPGNSPQNLTFIELGITPMYATSSWQLLADYFKGKRHLSLPLPIGAHAADFLLMPRSSPHFGGAQDPIAILTLLSSGELITMSFPSGYHISPTNQLHPSTFFVHPFITKLNVSSLERPRWLTMVEKRDQGEPLLKGGAEGSRPKKRFEERTIIQAAHGDSTVRIWDSGHADEIENGFQLQVDIARALDRYEDIEISAMSMSSTTGEFAVGTRTGEAVIYRWGGNRFYGRDNAKQLDPNPKGLTDISSRAEPTLKEGLQPYVLYEMMQGPITAVKASNVGFVAVGSELGFLTLMDLRGPAIFYQAPMTDFAKQDKRSSFFKRDHHHTKDEPQKEWPVAIEFGVMTLDEDKYSSICCFVGTNLGKVITFKLLPSAGGAYTAQLAGVVVFDGPVVSLSPIDAQTGKPAMATGAIVGSLREGKQVDGALVAGK
;
A
#
# COMPACT_ATOMS: atom_id res chain seq x y z
N MET A 1 -4.57 5.16 -6.19
CA MET A 1 -4.66 6.61 -5.86
C MET A 1 -3.26 7.20 -5.84
N SER A 2 -3.11 8.48 -6.24
CA SER A 2 -1.80 9.14 -6.36
C SER A 2 -1.92 10.62 -5.98
N MET A 3 -1.09 11.07 -5.04
CA MET A 3 -1.02 12.49 -4.67
C MET A 3 -0.38 13.28 -5.79
N HIS A 4 -0.87 14.53 -5.98
CA HIS A 4 -0.25 15.42 -6.96
C HIS A 4 1.17 15.80 -6.49
N PRO A 5 2.21 15.65 -7.34
CA PRO A 5 3.60 15.78 -6.91
C PRO A 5 3.99 17.20 -6.45
N ARG A 6 3.29 18.23 -6.90
CA ARG A 6 3.63 19.66 -6.62
C ARG A 6 2.48 20.43 -5.96
N ASP A 7 1.33 19.81 -5.73
CA ASP A 7 0.15 20.46 -5.14
C ASP A 7 -0.57 19.47 -4.22
N VAL A 8 -0.25 19.52 -2.95
CA VAL A 8 -0.86 18.64 -1.93
C VAL A 8 -2.38 18.81 -1.80
N GLY A 9 -2.92 19.87 -2.40
CA GLY A 9 -4.37 20.11 -2.47
C GLY A 9 -5.10 19.27 -3.53
N LYS A 10 -4.41 18.37 -4.24
CA LYS A 10 -5.00 17.54 -5.30
C LYS A 10 -4.64 16.07 -5.15
N LEU A 11 -5.63 15.23 -5.41
CA LEU A 11 -5.51 13.78 -5.38
C LEU A 11 -6.06 13.19 -6.68
N LEU A 12 -5.34 12.25 -7.26
CA LEU A 12 -5.81 11.44 -8.39
C LEU A 12 -6.37 10.13 -7.84
N LEU A 13 -7.61 9.86 -8.18
CA LEU A 13 -8.37 8.67 -7.80
C LEU A 13 -8.67 7.86 -9.06
N GLY A 14 -8.27 6.60 -9.11
CA GLY A 14 -8.66 5.67 -10.17
C GLY A 14 -9.90 4.89 -9.77
N PHE A 15 -10.84 4.79 -10.69
CA PHE A 15 -12.06 3.97 -10.62
C PHE A 15 -12.11 3.06 -11.85
N SER A 16 -12.91 2.03 -11.81
CA SER A 16 -13.02 1.11 -12.96
C SER A 16 -13.38 1.80 -14.29
N GLN A 17 -14.12 2.89 -14.24
CA GLN A 17 -14.59 3.63 -15.42
C GLN A 17 -13.67 4.78 -15.87
N GLY A 18 -12.65 5.12 -15.07
CA GLY A 18 -11.74 6.22 -15.37
C GLY A 18 -11.06 6.78 -14.14
N ALA A 19 -10.43 7.94 -14.27
CA ALA A 19 -9.78 8.60 -13.14
C ALA A 19 -10.41 9.95 -12.82
N VAL A 20 -10.36 10.33 -11.56
CA VAL A 20 -10.94 11.58 -11.03
C VAL A 20 -9.86 12.36 -10.32
N ILE A 21 -9.78 13.65 -10.57
CA ILE A 21 -8.95 14.55 -9.79
C ILE A 21 -9.83 15.24 -8.76
N TYR A 22 -9.52 14.99 -7.50
CA TYR A 22 -10.19 15.58 -6.35
C TYR A 22 -9.39 16.76 -5.82
N SER A 23 -10.07 17.85 -5.52
CA SER A 23 -9.48 19.05 -4.89
C SER A 23 -9.90 19.15 -3.44
N PHE A 24 -8.94 19.05 -2.51
CA PHE A 24 -9.20 19.25 -1.09
C PHE A 24 -9.64 20.70 -0.79
N LYS A 25 -9.05 21.68 -1.49
CA LYS A 25 -9.42 23.09 -1.33
C LYS A 25 -10.88 23.36 -1.68
N GLN A 26 -11.42 22.66 -2.68
CA GLN A 26 -12.81 22.82 -3.11
C GLN A 26 -13.73 21.75 -2.52
N ASN A 27 -13.16 20.75 -1.85
CA ASN A 27 -13.84 19.59 -1.28
C ASN A 27 -14.77 18.89 -2.30
N LYS A 28 -14.31 18.73 -3.54
CA LYS A 28 -15.08 18.08 -4.61
C LYS A 28 -14.18 17.54 -5.72
N PRO A 29 -14.70 16.57 -6.51
CA PRO A 29 -14.07 16.20 -7.76
C PRO A 29 -14.09 17.41 -8.71
N VAL A 30 -12.96 17.68 -9.36
CA VAL A 30 -12.80 18.85 -10.26
C VAL A 30 -12.63 18.44 -11.71
N GLN A 31 -12.15 17.23 -11.95
CA GLN A 31 -11.90 16.75 -13.31
C GLN A 31 -12.11 15.23 -13.41
N PHE A 32 -12.54 14.79 -14.59
CA PHE A 32 -12.78 13.39 -14.92
C PHE A 32 -11.98 13.03 -16.17
N LEU A 33 -11.25 11.92 -16.12
CA LEU A 33 -10.45 11.39 -17.21
C LEU A 33 -11.03 10.03 -17.60
N GLU A 34 -11.82 10.02 -18.69
CA GLU A 34 -12.49 8.82 -19.18
C GLU A 34 -11.92 8.40 -20.54
N TYR A 35 -11.36 7.21 -20.57
CA TYR A 35 -10.84 6.64 -21.82
C TYR A 35 -11.92 5.88 -22.56
N THR A 36 -12.23 6.35 -23.74
CA THR A 36 -13.18 5.69 -24.64
C THR A 36 -12.50 5.41 -25.98
N LEU A 37 -12.47 4.15 -26.36
CA LEU A 37 -12.01 3.70 -27.66
C LEU A 37 -13.16 3.80 -28.66
N PRO A 38 -12.98 4.52 -29.79
CA PRO A 38 -13.96 4.53 -30.84
C PRO A 38 -14.08 3.17 -31.53
N ALA A 39 -15.17 2.97 -32.26
CA ALA A 39 -15.36 1.78 -33.07
C ALA A 39 -14.20 1.61 -34.06
N GLY A 40 -13.69 0.41 -34.18
CA GLY A 40 -12.56 0.08 -35.07
C GLY A 40 -11.17 0.39 -34.50
N ALA A 41 -11.04 1.11 -33.37
CA ALA A 41 -9.76 1.34 -32.75
C ALA A 41 -9.27 0.07 -31.99
N PRO A 42 -8.01 -0.34 -32.17
CA PRO A 42 -7.52 -1.60 -31.62
C PRO A 42 -7.34 -1.54 -30.09
N GLY A 43 -6.92 -0.38 -29.54
CA GLY A 43 -6.43 -0.35 -28.15
C GLY A 43 -5.22 -1.27 -27.99
N GLY A 44 -5.13 -1.96 -26.89
CA GLY A 44 -4.12 -3.02 -26.64
C GLY A 44 -4.56 -4.40 -27.12
N ASN A 45 -5.77 -4.56 -27.63
CA ASN A 45 -6.29 -5.83 -28.16
C ASN A 45 -6.13 -5.92 -29.67
N SER A 46 -5.92 -7.14 -30.17
CA SER A 46 -5.64 -7.39 -31.58
C SER A 46 -6.83 -7.17 -32.53
N MET A 47 -8.03 -7.11 -32.01
CA MET A 47 -9.23 -6.91 -32.83
C MET A 47 -9.99 -5.67 -32.36
N GLY A 48 -10.09 -4.70 -33.28
CA GLY A 48 -11.02 -3.59 -33.10
C GLY A 48 -12.44 -4.12 -32.95
N SER A 49 -13.19 -3.58 -32.02
CA SER A 49 -14.63 -3.85 -31.89
C SER A 49 -15.42 -2.93 -32.82
N ASP A 50 -16.48 -3.43 -33.41
CA ASP A 50 -17.40 -2.62 -34.22
C ASP A 50 -18.20 -1.61 -33.36
N ALA A 51 -18.12 -1.73 -32.03
CA ALA A 51 -18.72 -0.82 -31.08
C ALA A 51 -17.65 -0.03 -30.27
N SER A 52 -18.00 1.17 -29.90
CA SER A 52 -17.21 1.95 -28.91
C SER A 52 -17.14 1.20 -27.59
N ARG A 53 -15.95 1.19 -26.95
CA ARG A 53 -15.72 0.50 -25.68
C ARG A 53 -14.93 1.34 -24.69
N ARG A 54 -15.08 1.03 -23.40
CA ARG A 54 -14.36 1.66 -22.29
C ARG A 54 -13.58 0.59 -21.53
N PRO A 55 -12.30 0.37 -21.85
CA PRO A 55 -11.48 -0.57 -21.10
C PRO A 55 -11.35 -0.13 -19.64
N ARG A 56 -11.48 -1.08 -18.71
CA ARG A 56 -11.41 -0.81 -17.28
C ARG A 56 -10.03 -0.25 -16.90
N LEU A 57 -10.02 0.80 -16.09
CA LEU A 57 -8.80 1.37 -15.54
C LEU A 57 -8.15 0.41 -14.53
N THR A 58 -6.85 0.22 -14.62
CA THR A 58 -6.04 -0.58 -13.67
C THR A 58 -5.09 0.29 -12.86
N HIS A 59 -4.49 1.32 -13.48
CA HIS A 59 -3.55 2.22 -12.82
C HIS A 59 -3.78 3.67 -13.22
N ALA A 60 -3.59 4.59 -12.28
CA ALA A 60 -3.59 6.03 -12.53
C ALA A 60 -2.51 6.70 -11.70
N ILE A 61 -1.58 7.40 -12.34
CA ILE A 61 -0.42 8.02 -11.70
C ILE A 61 -0.14 9.43 -12.25
N TRP A 62 0.31 10.33 -11.38
CA TRP A 62 0.78 11.65 -11.78
C TRP A 62 2.15 11.59 -12.42
N HIS A 63 2.32 12.36 -13.49
CA HIS A 63 3.65 12.70 -14.00
C HIS A 63 4.38 13.61 -12.99
N PRO A 64 5.70 13.50 -12.83
CA PRO A 64 6.47 14.30 -11.86
C PRO A 64 6.32 15.83 -12.01
N SER A 65 6.05 16.33 -13.21
CA SER A 65 5.76 17.76 -13.43
C SER A 65 4.45 18.22 -12.78
N GLY A 66 3.55 17.31 -12.44
CA GLY A 66 2.20 17.62 -11.99
C GLY A 66 1.29 18.20 -13.08
N THR A 67 1.68 18.10 -14.36
CA THR A 67 0.89 18.63 -15.49
C THR A 67 0.16 17.52 -16.24
N PHE A 68 0.72 16.33 -16.21
CA PHE A 68 0.20 15.19 -16.96
C PHE A 68 -0.17 14.05 -16.03
N VAL A 69 -1.04 13.17 -16.52
CA VAL A 69 -1.46 11.93 -15.86
C VAL A 69 -1.26 10.78 -16.84
N ALA A 70 -0.82 9.64 -16.32
CA ALA A 70 -0.84 8.38 -17.03
C ALA A 70 -1.91 7.47 -16.45
N THR A 71 -2.71 6.84 -17.31
CA THR A 71 -3.67 5.82 -16.94
C THR A 71 -3.38 4.54 -17.74
N ALA A 72 -3.39 3.40 -17.05
CA ALA A 72 -3.27 2.10 -17.68
C ALA A 72 -4.59 1.34 -17.58
N HIS A 73 -4.88 0.54 -18.59
CA HIS A 73 -6.16 -0.12 -18.77
C HIS A 73 -6.00 -1.62 -18.97
N GLU A 74 -7.06 -2.38 -18.67
CA GLU A 74 -7.08 -3.85 -18.73
C GLU A 74 -6.79 -4.44 -20.11
N ASP A 75 -6.97 -3.63 -21.17
CA ASP A 75 -6.67 -4.03 -22.54
C ASP A 75 -5.20 -3.80 -22.92
N GLY A 76 -4.32 -3.40 -21.98
CA GLY A 76 -2.92 -3.06 -22.25
C GLY A 76 -2.72 -1.67 -22.86
N SER A 77 -3.74 -0.82 -22.90
CA SER A 77 -3.58 0.58 -23.28
C SER A 77 -2.99 1.41 -22.15
N LEU A 78 -2.01 2.25 -22.49
CA LEU A 78 -1.45 3.29 -21.63
C LEU A 78 -1.82 4.65 -22.23
N VAL A 79 -2.55 5.46 -21.49
CA VAL A 79 -3.10 6.73 -21.96
C VAL A 79 -2.49 7.89 -21.20
N LEU A 80 -2.01 8.90 -21.92
CA LEU A 80 -1.37 10.10 -21.39
C LEU A 80 -2.32 11.28 -21.53
N TRP A 81 -2.54 11.98 -20.43
CA TRP A 81 -3.51 13.05 -20.33
C TRP A 81 -2.86 14.37 -19.98
N ASP A 82 -3.34 15.43 -20.61
CA ASP A 82 -3.27 16.78 -20.07
C ASP A 82 -4.46 16.99 -19.12
N TYR A 83 -4.17 17.05 -17.81
CA TYR A 83 -5.26 17.15 -16.87
C TYR A 83 -5.91 18.54 -16.86
N LYS A 84 -5.17 19.61 -17.22
CA LYS A 84 -5.72 20.97 -17.25
C LYS A 84 -6.74 21.16 -18.35
N GLU A 85 -6.41 20.65 -19.55
CA GLU A 85 -7.30 20.69 -20.70
C GLU A 85 -8.33 19.55 -20.69
N GLN A 86 -8.18 18.57 -19.79
CA GLN A 86 -8.99 17.35 -19.73
C GLN A 86 -9.01 16.59 -21.06
N LYS A 87 -7.86 16.57 -21.72
CA LYS A 87 -7.71 15.96 -23.03
C LYS A 87 -6.67 14.86 -23.03
N MET A 88 -6.97 13.80 -23.78
CA MET A 88 -6.00 12.77 -24.07
C MET A 88 -4.96 13.33 -25.05
N ILE A 89 -3.67 13.19 -24.70
CA ILE A 89 -2.56 13.56 -25.56
C ILE A 89 -2.27 12.44 -26.55
N THR A 90 -2.15 11.22 -26.04
CA THR A 90 -1.89 10.00 -26.84
C THR A 90 -2.27 8.76 -26.06
N ALA A 91 -2.68 7.72 -26.80
CA ALA A 91 -2.83 6.38 -26.28
C ALA A 91 -1.82 5.44 -26.95
N ARG A 92 -1.23 4.54 -26.19
CA ARG A 92 -0.18 3.64 -26.66
C ARG A 92 -0.22 2.29 -25.95
N THR A 93 0.46 1.31 -26.53
CA THR A 93 0.98 0.12 -25.82
C THR A 93 2.50 0.27 -25.64
N LEU A 94 3.19 -0.75 -25.15
CA LEU A 94 4.66 -0.73 -25.10
C LEU A 94 5.27 -0.54 -26.51
N GLN A 95 4.69 -1.18 -27.53
CA GLN A 95 5.24 -1.22 -28.88
C GLN A 95 4.65 -0.18 -29.83
N LYS A 96 3.38 0.18 -29.65
CA LYS A 96 2.64 1.00 -30.61
C LYS A 96 2.07 2.26 -29.98
N THR A 97 2.07 3.35 -30.75
CA THR A 97 1.42 4.62 -30.41
C THR A 97 0.18 4.85 -31.27
N GLY A 98 -0.77 5.67 -30.81
CA GLY A 98 -2.00 5.97 -31.54
C GLY A 98 -2.97 4.80 -31.59
N VAL A 99 -3.01 3.96 -30.56
CA VAL A 99 -3.88 2.78 -30.50
C VAL A 99 -5.37 3.11 -30.34
N ASP A 100 -5.69 4.37 -30.11
CA ASP A 100 -7.02 4.96 -30.04
C ASP A 100 -7.57 5.32 -31.45
N GLN A 101 -6.71 5.27 -32.49
CA GLN A 101 -7.09 5.60 -33.85
C GLN A 101 -7.47 4.34 -34.63
N THR A 102 -8.43 4.50 -35.55
CA THR A 102 -8.82 3.44 -36.45
C THR A 102 -7.66 3.15 -37.41
N ALA A 103 -7.01 2.02 -37.24
CA ALA A 103 -5.83 1.65 -38.01
C ALA A 103 -6.09 0.36 -38.84
N PRO A 104 -5.46 0.20 -40.01
CA PRO A 104 -5.58 -1.04 -40.76
C PRO A 104 -4.91 -2.20 -40.00
N LYS A 105 -5.67 -3.19 -39.70
CA LYS A 105 -5.47 -4.64 -39.40
C LYS A 105 -4.14 -5.19 -38.82
N SER A 106 -3.22 -4.42 -38.27
CA SER A 106 -1.99 -4.93 -37.67
C SER A 106 -1.92 -4.60 -36.17
N ALA A 107 -2.87 -5.09 -35.42
CA ALA A 107 -2.84 -4.95 -33.96
C ALA A 107 -2.12 -6.15 -33.35
N SER A 108 -1.16 -5.89 -32.47
CA SER A 108 -0.57 -6.88 -31.60
C SER A 108 -1.32 -6.90 -30.28
N LEU A 109 -1.66 -8.07 -29.80
CA LEU A 109 -2.23 -8.24 -28.47
C LEU A 109 -1.19 -7.81 -27.44
N SER A 110 -1.61 -7.04 -26.44
CA SER A 110 -0.80 -6.66 -25.27
C SER A 110 -1.47 -7.18 -24.00
N GLU A 111 -0.66 -7.70 -23.10
CA GLU A 111 -1.15 -8.06 -21.77
C GLU A 111 -1.41 -6.80 -20.92
N PRO A 112 -2.26 -6.87 -19.91
CA PRO A 112 -2.42 -5.78 -18.96
C PRO A 112 -1.10 -5.45 -18.25
N TYR A 113 -0.96 -4.20 -17.83
CA TYR A 113 0.16 -3.79 -17.00
C TYR A 113 -0.02 -4.28 -15.56
N THR A 114 0.99 -4.93 -15.02
CA THR A 114 1.03 -5.34 -13.60
C THR A 114 1.29 -4.13 -12.70
N LYS A 115 2.24 -3.28 -13.11
CA LYS A 115 2.56 -2.04 -12.38
C LYS A 115 3.23 -1.02 -13.29
N ILE A 116 2.93 0.25 -13.03
CA ILE A 116 3.60 1.39 -13.67
C ILE A 116 4.08 2.37 -12.60
N MET A 117 5.27 2.95 -12.76
CA MET A 117 5.82 3.96 -11.86
C MET A 117 6.60 5.01 -12.62
N TRP A 118 6.34 6.28 -12.31
CA TRP A 118 7.18 7.38 -12.77
C TRP A 118 8.46 7.47 -11.96
N CYS A 119 9.53 7.88 -12.62
CA CYS A 119 10.76 8.31 -11.97
C CYS A 119 11.31 9.57 -12.65
N CYS A 120 12.21 10.26 -11.99
CA CYS A 120 13.02 11.31 -12.58
C CYS A 120 14.49 11.05 -12.27
N LYS A 121 15.38 11.76 -12.94
CA LYS A 121 16.78 11.88 -12.56
C LYS A 121 16.95 12.94 -11.47
N ASP A 122 18.19 13.31 -11.17
CA ASP A 122 18.51 14.43 -10.27
C ASP A 122 17.77 15.71 -10.67
N ASN A 123 17.67 15.99 -11.97
CA ASN A 123 16.72 16.96 -12.48
C ASN A 123 15.31 16.34 -12.54
N CYS A 124 14.39 16.83 -11.72
CA CYS A 124 13.02 16.34 -11.63
C CYS A 124 12.18 16.51 -12.91
N ASP A 125 12.68 17.30 -13.87
CA ASP A 125 12.05 17.43 -15.19
C ASP A 125 12.56 16.39 -16.20
N ASP A 126 13.69 15.71 -15.93
CA ASP A 126 14.20 14.60 -16.75
C ASP A 126 13.60 13.28 -16.27
N THR A 127 12.56 12.83 -16.95
CA THR A 127 11.67 11.78 -16.45
C THR A 127 11.72 10.50 -17.27
N GLY A 128 11.21 9.45 -16.67
CA GLY A 128 11.00 8.16 -17.27
C GLY A 128 9.87 7.38 -16.61
N LEU A 129 9.44 6.32 -17.25
CA LEU A 129 8.37 5.44 -16.79
C LEU A 129 8.87 4.01 -16.75
N LEU A 130 8.84 3.39 -15.57
CA LEU A 130 9.13 1.97 -15.38
C LEU A 130 7.83 1.18 -15.37
N ILE A 131 7.80 0.08 -16.11
CA ILE A 131 6.61 -0.71 -16.40
C ILE A 131 6.91 -2.19 -16.18
N ALA A 132 5.99 -2.90 -15.53
CA ALA A 132 5.90 -4.35 -15.50
C ALA A 132 4.62 -4.80 -16.22
N GLY A 133 4.71 -5.84 -17.04
CA GLY A 133 3.61 -6.29 -17.90
C GLY A 133 3.49 -5.47 -19.18
N GLY A 134 2.40 -5.61 -19.90
CA GLY A 134 2.13 -4.90 -21.16
C GLY A 134 2.83 -5.50 -22.38
N GLU A 135 3.52 -6.61 -22.25
CA GLU A 135 4.16 -7.32 -23.37
C GLU A 135 3.13 -8.12 -24.19
N ALA A 136 3.56 -8.61 -25.35
CA ALA A 136 2.73 -9.50 -26.15
C ALA A 136 2.61 -10.87 -25.47
N PRO A 137 1.43 -11.52 -25.49
CA PRO A 137 1.25 -12.86 -24.94
C PRO A 137 2.22 -13.84 -25.57
N GLY A 138 2.81 -14.68 -24.72
CA GLY A 138 3.77 -15.71 -25.15
C GLY A 138 5.19 -15.21 -25.34
N ASN A 139 5.49 -13.93 -25.17
CA ASN A 139 6.86 -13.45 -25.02
C ASN A 139 7.43 -13.91 -23.67
N SER A 140 8.40 -14.77 -23.72
CA SER A 140 9.20 -15.17 -22.56
C SER A 140 10.67 -14.85 -22.87
N PRO A 141 11.39 -14.15 -22.01
CA PRO A 141 11.04 -13.73 -20.65
C PRO A 141 10.24 -12.43 -20.60
N GLN A 142 9.33 -12.30 -19.63
CA GLN A 142 8.67 -11.04 -19.31
C GLN A 142 9.64 -10.14 -18.56
N ASN A 143 10.08 -9.06 -19.19
CA ASN A 143 11.06 -8.13 -18.63
C ASN A 143 10.35 -6.91 -18.02
N LEU A 144 11.07 -6.17 -17.17
CA LEU A 144 10.65 -4.81 -16.88
C LEU A 144 11.03 -3.92 -18.07
N THR A 145 10.17 -2.98 -18.43
CA THR A 145 10.45 -2.01 -19.50
C THR A 145 10.61 -0.62 -18.91
N PHE A 146 11.75 0.00 -19.15
CA PHE A 146 11.96 1.41 -18.81
C PHE A 146 11.86 2.27 -20.07
N ILE A 147 10.91 3.21 -20.08
CA ILE A 147 10.76 4.21 -21.13
C ILE A 147 11.42 5.49 -20.66
N GLU A 148 12.58 5.82 -21.24
CA GLU A 148 13.25 7.09 -21.01
C GLU A 148 12.59 8.18 -21.85
N LEU A 149 11.99 9.18 -21.20
CA LEU A 149 11.31 10.29 -21.87
C LEU A 149 12.24 11.48 -22.04
N GLY A 150 13.11 11.74 -21.06
CA GLY A 150 13.99 12.89 -21.01
C GLY A 150 13.30 14.11 -20.43
N ILE A 151 13.83 15.29 -20.77
CA ILE A 151 13.35 16.55 -20.21
C ILE A 151 11.92 16.85 -20.66
N THR A 152 11.05 17.09 -19.70
CA THR A 152 9.64 17.44 -19.91
C THR A 152 9.53 18.75 -20.67
N PRO A 153 8.83 18.81 -21.80
CA PRO A 153 8.63 20.04 -22.55
C PRO A 153 7.93 21.12 -21.72
N MET A 154 8.29 22.38 -21.93
CA MET A 154 7.63 23.51 -21.29
C MET A 154 6.16 23.58 -21.73
N TYR A 155 5.25 23.38 -20.81
CA TYR A 155 3.82 23.31 -21.11
C TYR A 155 3.28 24.54 -21.85
N ALA A 156 3.70 25.74 -21.44
CA ALA A 156 3.19 27.00 -22.00
C ALA A 156 3.56 27.24 -23.46
N THR A 157 4.61 26.61 -23.97
CA THR A 157 5.16 26.86 -25.32
C THR A 157 5.12 25.63 -26.22
N SER A 158 4.72 24.47 -25.70
CA SER A 158 4.76 23.23 -26.44
C SER A 158 3.47 23.01 -27.24
N SER A 159 3.64 22.63 -28.51
CA SER A 159 2.52 22.18 -29.34
C SER A 159 2.03 20.80 -28.86
N TRP A 160 0.78 20.49 -29.19
CA TRP A 160 0.19 19.18 -28.90
C TRP A 160 0.99 18.02 -29.50
N GLN A 161 1.48 18.21 -30.71
CA GLN A 161 2.33 17.25 -31.39
C GLN A 161 3.65 17.00 -30.65
N LEU A 162 4.28 18.07 -30.13
CA LEU A 162 5.52 17.96 -29.36
C LEU A 162 5.32 17.17 -28.08
N LEU A 163 4.17 17.35 -27.40
CA LEU A 163 3.81 16.58 -26.22
C LEU A 163 3.57 15.10 -26.57
N ALA A 164 2.86 14.83 -27.67
CA ALA A 164 2.65 13.46 -28.13
C ALA A 164 3.98 12.77 -28.49
N ASP A 165 4.89 13.49 -29.15
CA ASP A 165 6.24 12.98 -29.47
C ASP A 165 7.09 12.74 -28.23
N TYR A 166 7.02 13.60 -27.23
CA TYR A 166 7.68 13.39 -25.94
C TYR A 166 7.24 12.08 -25.29
N PHE A 167 5.94 11.78 -25.27
CA PHE A 167 5.41 10.55 -24.67
C PHE A 167 5.65 9.28 -25.48
N LYS A 168 6.19 9.38 -26.70
CA LYS A 168 6.72 8.20 -27.41
C LYS A 168 7.94 7.61 -26.71
N GLY A 169 8.68 8.45 -26.00
CA GLY A 169 9.94 8.09 -25.34
C GLY A 169 11.15 8.17 -26.29
N LYS A 170 12.28 8.56 -25.74
CA LYS A 170 13.54 8.62 -26.48
C LYS A 170 14.16 7.23 -26.67
N ARG A 171 14.02 6.40 -25.65
CA ARG A 171 14.60 5.07 -25.62
C ARG A 171 13.76 4.14 -24.74
N HIS A 172 13.64 2.89 -25.21
CA HIS A 172 13.04 1.81 -24.44
C HIS A 172 14.14 0.85 -24.03
N LEU A 173 14.29 0.62 -22.75
CA LEU A 173 15.25 -0.31 -22.17
C LEU A 173 14.49 -1.50 -21.59
N SER A 174 14.87 -2.69 -22.02
CA SER A 174 14.39 -3.93 -21.41
C SER A 174 15.35 -4.33 -20.28
N LEU A 175 14.82 -4.50 -19.09
CA LEU A 175 15.54 -4.92 -17.90
C LEU A 175 15.21 -6.40 -17.68
N PRO A 176 16.15 -7.31 -17.92
CA PRO A 176 15.86 -8.74 -17.93
C PRO A 176 15.56 -9.27 -16.55
N LEU A 177 14.52 -10.08 -16.46
CA LEU A 177 14.18 -10.89 -15.29
C LEU A 177 14.70 -12.32 -15.45
N PRO A 178 14.84 -13.10 -14.38
CA PRO A 178 15.16 -14.51 -14.46
C PRO A 178 14.21 -15.27 -15.36
N ILE A 179 14.73 -16.25 -16.09
CA ILE A 179 13.94 -17.06 -17.05
C ILE A 179 12.80 -17.77 -16.32
N GLY A 180 11.59 -17.64 -16.87
CA GLY A 180 10.39 -18.26 -16.30
C GLY A 180 9.75 -17.49 -15.14
N ALA A 181 10.33 -16.35 -14.74
CA ALA A 181 9.75 -15.47 -13.73
C ALA A 181 9.22 -14.18 -14.35
N HIS A 182 8.18 -13.61 -13.77
CA HIS A 182 7.67 -12.28 -14.08
C HIS A 182 7.58 -11.44 -12.80
N ALA A 183 7.56 -10.13 -12.94
CA ALA A 183 7.43 -9.23 -11.81
C ALA A 183 5.98 -9.25 -11.28
N ALA A 184 5.82 -9.73 -10.05
CA ALA A 184 4.55 -9.60 -9.32
C ALA A 184 4.36 -8.19 -8.76
N ASP A 185 5.47 -7.56 -8.32
CA ASP A 185 5.51 -6.18 -7.84
C ASP A 185 6.93 -5.62 -7.95
N PHE A 186 7.11 -4.30 -7.89
CA PHE A 186 8.42 -3.69 -7.79
C PHE A 186 8.37 -2.35 -7.05
N LEU A 187 9.51 -1.95 -6.48
CA LEU A 187 9.73 -0.66 -5.84
C LEU A 187 11.00 -0.02 -6.39
N LEU A 188 10.96 1.30 -6.59
CA LEU A 188 12.13 2.09 -6.94
C LEU A 188 12.83 2.57 -5.67
N MET A 189 14.12 2.33 -5.56
CA MET A 189 14.95 2.78 -4.45
C MET A 189 15.59 4.12 -4.82
N PRO A 190 15.21 5.24 -4.17
CA PRO A 190 15.74 6.55 -4.50
C PRO A 190 17.20 6.70 -4.07
N ARG A 191 17.95 7.51 -4.79
CA ARG A 191 19.34 7.88 -4.46
C ARG A 191 19.41 8.76 -3.22
N SER A 192 18.44 9.64 -3.06
CA SER A 192 18.40 10.60 -1.97
C SER A 192 17.00 10.73 -1.39
N SER A 193 16.94 11.10 -0.11
CA SER A 193 15.69 11.33 0.59
C SER A 193 15.73 12.68 1.34
N PRO A 194 14.61 13.42 1.38
CA PRO A 194 13.36 13.09 0.69
C PRO A 194 13.51 13.28 -0.83
N HIS A 195 12.91 12.41 -1.59
CA HIS A 195 12.75 12.62 -3.02
C HIS A 195 11.55 13.55 -3.26
N PHE A 196 11.71 14.47 -4.20
CA PHE A 196 10.70 15.49 -4.45
C PHE A 196 9.55 14.96 -5.29
N GLY A 197 8.31 15.28 -4.86
CA GLY A 197 7.13 15.15 -5.69
C GLY A 197 6.80 13.74 -6.18
N GLY A 198 7.10 12.69 -5.40
CA GLY A 198 6.91 11.31 -5.83
C GLY A 198 7.79 10.89 -7.02
N ALA A 199 8.60 11.82 -7.57
CA ALA A 199 9.60 11.55 -8.57
C ALA A 199 10.89 11.11 -7.88
N GLN A 200 11.41 9.97 -8.29
CA GLN A 200 12.58 9.36 -7.67
C GLN A 200 13.73 9.35 -8.68
N ASP A 201 14.92 9.73 -8.24
CA ASP A 201 16.17 9.41 -8.92
C ASP A 201 16.63 8.03 -8.44
N PRO A 202 16.13 6.94 -9.03
CA PRO A 202 16.37 5.61 -8.48
C PRO A 202 17.78 5.14 -8.82
N ILE A 203 18.39 4.44 -7.85
CA ILE A 203 19.66 3.74 -8.04
C ILE A 203 19.46 2.25 -8.25
N ALA A 204 18.35 1.73 -7.76
CA ALA A 204 18.03 0.31 -7.85
C ALA A 204 16.51 0.08 -7.90
N ILE A 205 16.15 -1.12 -8.33
CA ILE A 205 14.80 -1.66 -8.32
C ILE A 205 14.80 -2.87 -7.40
N LEU A 206 13.88 -2.89 -6.46
CA LEU A 206 13.56 -4.06 -5.66
C LEU A 206 12.37 -4.74 -6.32
N THR A 207 12.54 -5.94 -6.84
CA THR A 207 11.52 -6.65 -7.63
C THR A 207 11.12 -7.93 -6.94
N LEU A 208 9.83 -8.08 -6.65
CA LEU A 208 9.23 -9.32 -6.22
C LEU A 208 8.84 -10.13 -7.46
N LEU A 209 9.37 -11.31 -7.58
CA LEU A 209 9.09 -12.22 -8.67
C LEU A 209 7.86 -13.10 -8.37
N SER A 210 7.24 -13.63 -9.42
CA SER A 210 6.15 -14.61 -9.31
C SER A 210 6.57 -15.91 -8.62
N SER A 211 7.87 -16.21 -8.61
CA SER A 211 8.44 -17.34 -7.84
C SER A 211 8.47 -17.09 -6.32
N GLY A 212 8.17 -15.87 -5.87
CA GLY A 212 8.32 -15.46 -4.48
C GLY A 212 9.72 -14.94 -4.11
N GLU A 213 10.64 -14.93 -5.06
CA GLU A 213 11.96 -14.32 -4.84
C GLU A 213 11.89 -12.80 -4.89
N LEU A 214 12.65 -12.17 -4.01
CA LEU A 214 12.90 -10.73 -4.04
C LEU A 214 14.30 -10.50 -4.60
N ILE A 215 14.41 -9.86 -5.75
CA ILE A 215 15.67 -9.52 -6.37
C ILE A 215 15.90 -8.02 -6.36
N THR A 216 17.18 -7.63 -6.31
CA THR A 216 17.58 -6.24 -6.45
C THR A 216 18.32 -6.07 -7.77
N MET A 217 17.90 -5.06 -8.52
CA MET A 217 18.47 -4.75 -9.83
C MET A 217 18.98 -3.30 -9.83
N SER A 218 20.09 -3.06 -10.50
CA SER A 218 20.59 -1.70 -10.73
C SER A 218 19.65 -0.94 -11.67
N PHE A 219 19.52 0.36 -11.47
CA PHE A 219 18.71 1.19 -12.36
C PHE A 219 19.58 2.27 -13.02
N PRO A 220 19.45 2.54 -14.32
CA PRO A 220 18.48 1.94 -15.28
C PRO A 220 19.00 0.71 -16.02
N SER A 221 20.17 0.19 -15.68
CA SER A 221 20.82 -0.89 -16.43
C SER A 221 20.18 -2.26 -16.30
N GLY A 222 19.42 -2.52 -15.21
CA GLY A 222 18.73 -3.78 -14.98
C GLY A 222 19.64 -4.96 -14.59
N TYR A 223 20.91 -4.70 -14.27
CA TYR A 223 21.80 -5.77 -13.81
C TYR A 223 21.44 -6.19 -12.38
N HIS A 224 21.44 -7.46 -12.12
CA HIS A 224 21.30 -7.99 -10.78
C HIS A 224 22.43 -7.49 -9.89
N ILE A 225 22.07 -6.97 -8.72
CA ILE A 225 23.06 -6.50 -7.76
C ILE A 225 23.45 -7.68 -6.87
N SER A 226 24.72 -8.03 -6.92
CA SER A 226 25.28 -9.08 -6.07
C SER A 226 25.52 -8.58 -4.64
N PRO A 227 25.66 -9.49 -3.64
CA PRO A 227 25.99 -9.13 -2.26
C PRO A 227 27.28 -8.33 -2.09
N THR A 228 28.16 -8.33 -3.09
CA THR A 228 29.40 -7.56 -3.09
C THR A 228 29.23 -6.11 -3.53
N ASN A 229 28.04 -5.74 -4.02
CA ASN A 229 27.73 -4.38 -4.43
C ASN A 229 27.20 -3.55 -3.24
N GLN A 230 27.12 -2.25 -3.44
CA GLN A 230 26.94 -1.23 -2.39
C GLN A 230 25.56 -1.14 -1.73
N LEU A 231 24.67 -2.07 -1.99
CA LEU A 231 23.39 -2.10 -1.30
C LEU A 231 23.50 -2.84 0.03
N HIS A 232 22.62 -2.45 0.97
CA HIS A 232 22.64 -3.04 2.29
C HIS A 232 22.43 -4.57 2.23
N PRO A 233 23.20 -5.38 2.98
CA PRO A 233 23.09 -6.84 2.96
C PRO A 233 21.70 -7.37 3.23
N SER A 234 20.87 -6.65 4.00
CA SER A 234 19.49 -7.04 4.27
C SER A 234 18.62 -7.12 3.01
N THR A 235 18.98 -6.45 1.92
CA THR A 235 18.29 -6.58 0.64
C THR A 235 18.58 -7.89 -0.08
N PHE A 236 19.59 -8.64 0.38
CA PHE A 236 19.98 -9.93 -0.16
C PHE A 236 19.64 -11.12 0.74
N PHE A 237 19.24 -10.85 1.98
CA PHE A 237 18.79 -11.90 2.91
C PHE A 237 17.33 -12.33 2.64
N VAL A 238 16.93 -12.17 1.42
CA VAL A 238 15.58 -12.57 1.06
C VAL A 238 15.62 -14.05 0.75
N HIS A 239 15.06 -14.82 1.66
CA HIS A 239 14.81 -16.23 1.43
C HIS A 239 13.87 -16.37 0.23
N PRO A 240 14.08 -17.31 -0.70
CA PRO A 240 13.10 -17.64 -1.72
C PRO A 240 11.75 -17.93 -1.05
N PHE A 241 10.65 -17.81 -1.81
CA PHE A 241 9.28 -18.03 -1.34
C PHE A 241 8.73 -16.95 -0.39
N ILE A 242 8.97 -15.68 -0.72
CA ILE A 242 8.18 -14.60 -0.13
C ILE A 242 6.74 -14.74 -0.60
N THR A 243 5.83 -14.83 0.38
CA THR A 243 4.40 -14.97 0.13
C THR A 243 3.67 -13.65 0.22
N LYS A 244 4.18 -12.71 1.03
CA LYS A 244 3.61 -11.37 1.17
C LYS A 244 4.67 -10.34 1.54
N LEU A 245 4.55 -9.15 0.98
CA LEU A 245 5.39 -8.00 1.28
C LEU A 245 4.53 -6.86 1.83
N ASN A 246 5.03 -6.18 2.85
CA ASN A 246 4.46 -4.95 3.37
C ASN A 246 5.56 -3.92 3.63
N VAL A 247 5.22 -2.64 3.49
CA VAL A 247 6.13 -1.53 3.77
C VAL A 247 5.43 -0.59 4.75
N SER A 248 6.11 -0.25 5.83
CA SER A 248 5.60 0.67 6.85
C SER A 248 6.61 1.77 7.12
N SER A 249 6.11 2.94 7.50
CA SER A 249 6.93 3.96 8.13
C SER A 249 7.03 3.68 9.62
N LEU A 250 8.23 3.82 10.19
CA LEU A 250 8.47 3.69 11.62
C LEU A 250 9.30 4.87 12.10
N GLU A 251 8.91 5.47 13.23
CA GLU A 251 9.68 6.57 13.82
C GLU A 251 11.13 6.14 14.09
N ARG A 252 12.07 6.96 13.65
CA ARG A 252 13.51 6.68 13.78
C ARG A 252 13.93 6.35 15.23
N PRO A 253 13.54 7.11 16.25
CA PRO A 253 13.90 6.77 17.63
C PRO A 253 13.37 5.39 18.04
N ARG A 254 12.18 5.04 17.57
CA ARG A 254 11.59 3.73 17.87
C ARG A 254 12.37 2.59 17.21
N TRP A 255 12.71 2.74 15.93
CA TRP A 255 13.51 1.75 15.21
C TRP A 255 14.86 1.53 15.88
N LEU A 256 15.56 2.61 16.19
CA LEU A 256 16.86 2.52 16.87
C LEU A 256 16.75 1.84 18.23
N THR A 257 15.73 2.14 19.03
CA THR A 257 15.48 1.45 20.30
C THR A 257 15.30 -0.05 20.13
N MET A 258 14.68 -0.49 19.02
CA MET A 258 14.46 -1.90 18.72
C MET A 258 15.75 -2.64 18.30
N VAL A 259 16.79 -1.92 17.92
CA VAL A 259 17.97 -2.51 17.27
C VAL A 259 19.31 -2.10 17.88
N GLU A 260 19.41 -0.98 18.60
CA GLU A 260 20.66 -0.42 19.13
C GLU A 260 21.38 -1.26 20.19
N LYS A 261 20.68 -2.11 20.89
CA LYS A 261 21.23 -2.89 22.00
C LYS A 261 21.94 -4.18 21.59
N ARG A 262 22.05 -4.45 20.30
CA ARG A 262 22.76 -5.61 19.79
C ARG A 262 24.19 -5.23 19.45
N ASP A 263 25.14 -6.08 19.84
CA ASP A 263 26.55 -5.93 19.44
C ASP A 263 26.64 -5.88 17.91
N GLN A 264 26.89 -4.69 17.41
CA GLN A 264 26.89 -4.42 16.00
C GLN A 264 28.34 -4.46 15.53
N GLY A 265 28.69 -5.49 14.79
CA GLY A 265 29.82 -5.35 13.88
C GLY A 265 29.59 -4.17 12.93
N GLU A 266 30.62 -3.52 12.45
CA GLU A 266 30.45 -2.45 11.47
C GLU A 266 29.57 -2.94 10.32
N PRO A 267 28.52 -2.19 9.93
CA PRO A 267 27.68 -2.56 8.83
C PRO A 267 28.54 -2.69 7.58
N LEU A 268 28.56 -3.87 6.99
CA LEU A 268 29.36 -4.19 5.80
C LEU A 268 29.05 -3.27 4.62
N LEU A 269 27.85 -2.68 4.59
CA LEU A 269 27.43 -1.79 3.52
C LEU A 269 26.51 -0.71 4.07
N LYS A 270 26.76 0.52 3.68
CA LYS A 270 25.86 1.65 3.87
C LYS A 270 24.86 1.66 2.72
N GLY A 271 23.59 1.76 3.02
CA GLY A 271 22.56 1.78 1.99
C GLY A 271 22.62 3.03 1.13
N GLY A 272 22.56 2.83 -0.19
CA GLY A 272 22.56 3.91 -1.15
C GLY A 272 23.95 4.43 -1.55
N ALA A 273 23.98 5.30 -2.58
CA ALA A 273 25.21 5.98 -2.95
C ALA A 273 25.59 7.02 -1.87
N GLU A 274 26.86 7.14 -1.55
CA GLU A 274 27.35 8.21 -0.69
C GLU A 274 27.04 9.58 -1.34
N GLY A 275 25.94 10.17 -0.90
CA GLY A 275 25.65 11.57 -1.15
C GLY A 275 26.20 12.42 -0.02
N SER A 276 26.21 13.75 -0.20
CA SER A 276 26.45 14.66 0.91
C SER A 276 25.46 14.33 2.03
N ARG A 277 25.98 14.03 3.23
CA ARG A 277 25.14 13.69 4.39
C ARG A 277 24.07 14.76 4.56
N PRO A 278 22.79 14.40 4.58
CA PRO A 278 21.76 15.38 4.82
C PRO A 278 22.01 16.05 6.17
N LYS A 279 21.98 17.38 6.19
CA LYS A 279 22.18 18.17 7.41
C LYS A 279 21.10 17.90 8.47
N LYS A 280 20.00 17.29 8.06
CA LYS A 280 18.86 16.92 8.92
C LYS A 280 18.59 15.43 8.75
N ARG A 281 18.62 14.68 9.86
CA ARG A 281 18.22 13.28 9.88
C ARG A 281 16.70 13.17 9.78
N PHE A 282 16.22 12.19 9.03
CA PHE A 282 14.80 11.96 8.88
C PHE A 282 14.22 11.35 10.15
N GLU A 283 13.03 11.80 10.53
CA GLU A 283 12.33 11.33 11.72
C GLU A 283 11.67 9.96 11.50
N GLU A 284 11.51 9.55 10.25
CA GLU A 284 10.88 8.29 9.88
C GLU A 284 11.82 7.39 9.07
N ARG A 285 11.69 6.08 9.28
CA ARG A 285 12.42 5.03 8.56
C ARG A 285 11.43 4.22 7.73
N THR A 286 11.88 3.77 6.56
CA THR A 286 11.09 2.87 5.71
C THR A 286 11.44 1.43 6.06
N ILE A 287 10.50 0.72 6.66
CA ILE A 287 10.68 -0.64 7.14
C ILE A 287 9.95 -1.62 6.24
N ILE A 288 10.68 -2.61 5.74
CA ILE A 288 10.12 -3.70 4.95
C ILE A 288 9.78 -4.87 5.88
N GLN A 289 8.63 -5.46 5.69
CA GLN A 289 8.20 -6.70 6.31
C GLN A 289 7.93 -7.72 5.20
N ALA A 290 8.64 -8.83 5.20
CA ALA A 290 8.49 -9.91 4.24
C ALA A 290 8.05 -11.20 4.94
N ALA A 291 6.89 -11.70 4.60
CA ALA A 291 6.40 -13.00 5.02
C ALA A 291 6.95 -14.10 4.08
N HIS A 292 7.39 -15.19 4.65
CA HIS A 292 8.03 -16.29 3.94
C HIS A 292 7.23 -17.59 4.05
N GLY A 293 7.47 -18.51 3.13
CA GLY A 293 6.83 -19.82 3.11
C GLY A 293 7.18 -20.73 4.30
N ASP A 294 8.23 -20.39 5.06
CA ASP A 294 8.60 -21.05 6.31
C ASP A 294 7.85 -20.50 7.53
N SER A 295 6.81 -19.72 7.32
CA SER A 295 6.00 -19.06 8.35
C SER A 295 6.75 -18.05 9.21
N THR A 296 7.91 -17.55 8.74
CA THR A 296 8.61 -16.44 9.37
C THR A 296 8.26 -15.11 8.71
N VAL A 297 8.37 -14.01 9.47
CA VAL A 297 8.38 -12.66 8.91
C VAL A 297 9.70 -12.00 9.25
N ARG A 298 10.38 -11.48 8.24
CA ARG A 298 11.62 -10.75 8.36
C ARG A 298 11.38 -9.27 8.16
N ILE A 299 12.03 -8.46 9.00
CA ILE A 299 11.77 -7.03 9.11
C ILE A 299 13.09 -6.29 9.13
N TRP A 300 13.26 -5.32 8.23
CA TRP A 300 14.50 -4.54 8.14
C TRP A 300 14.27 -3.13 7.62
N ASP A 301 15.23 -2.25 7.90
CA ASP A 301 15.27 -0.89 7.37
C ASP A 301 15.80 -0.93 5.91
N SER A 302 15.03 -0.38 4.98
CA SER A 302 15.44 -0.28 3.57
C SER A 302 16.30 0.95 3.28
N GLY A 303 16.54 1.78 4.28
CA GLY A 303 17.23 3.05 4.12
C GLY A 303 16.33 4.14 3.55
N HIS A 304 16.71 5.38 3.79
CA HIS A 304 15.98 6.55 3.35
C HIS A 304 16.93 7.58 2.70
N ALA A 305 17.92 7.09 1.94
CA ALA A 305 19.04 7.85 1.35
C ALA A 305 20.01 8.48 2.35
N ASP A 306 19.82 8.25 3.59
CA ASP A 306 20.80 8.42 4.65
C ASP A 306 21.41 7.05 4.98
N GLU A 307 22.44 7.02 5.80
CA GLU A 307 23.03 5.78 6.27
C GLU A 307 21.94 4.92 6.94
N ILE A 308 21.89 3.64 6.59
CA ILE A 308 21.16 2.67 7.39
C ILE A 308 21.91 2.61 8.72
N GLU A 309 21.36 3.26 9.74
CA GLU A 309 22.01 3.35 11.06
C GLU A 309 22.09 2.00 11.73
N ASN A 310 21.28 1.06 11.27
CA ASN A 310 21.24 -0.28 11.80
C ASN A 310 20.89 -1.30 10.72
N GLY A 311 21.86 -2.15 10.42
CA GLY A 311 21.74 -3.22 9.44
C GLY A 311 21.10 -4.51 9.95
N PHE A 312 20.57 -4.53 11.15
CA PHE A 312 19.96 -5.74 11.70
C PHE A 312 18.61 -6.05 11.08
N GLN A 313 18.40 -7.30 10.85
CA GLN A 313 17.14 -7.89 10.49
C GLN A 313 16.46 -8.43 11.76
N LEU A 314 15.23 -8.00 12.01
CA LEU A 314 14.37 -8.63 12.99
C LEU A 314 13.65 -9.79 12.33
N GLN A 315 13.39 -10.84 13.09
CA GLN A 315 12.62 -11.99 12.62
C GLN A 315 11.62 -12.39 13.70
N VAL A 316 10.42 -12.74 13.26
CA VAL A 316 9.40 -13.36 14.09
C VAL A 316 8.99 -14.69 13.47
N ASP A 317 8.72 -15.67 14.32
CA ASP A 317 8.29 -17.00 13.95
C ASP A 317 6.80 -17.16 14.29
N ILE A 318 5.97 -17.21 13.26
CA ILE A 318 4.51 -17.33 13.40
C ILE A 318 4.13 -18.75 13.80
N ALA A 319 4.84 -19.77 13.30
CA ALA A 319 4.59 -21.14 13.63
C ALA A 319 4.77 -21.40 15.14
N ARG A 320 5.87 -20.89 15.70
CA ARG A 320 6.11 -20.95 17.15
C ARG A 320 5.06 -20.18 17.95
N ALA A 321 4.66 -19.01 17.49
CA ALA A 321 3.65 -18.19 18.17
C ALA A 321 2.26 -18.86 18.17
N LEU A 322 1.91 -19.58 17.11
CA LEU A 322 0.67 -20.34 17.00
C LEU A 322 0.75 -21.71 17.69
N ASP A 323 1.94 -22.20 17.99
CA ASP A 323 2.20 -23.59 18.41
C ASP A 323 1.67 -24.60 17.38
N ARG A 324 1.86 -24.28 16.12
CA ARG A 324 1.46 -25.07 14.95
C ARG A 324 2.45 -24.85 13.82
N TYR A 325 2.87 -25.90 13.13
CA TYR A 325 3.93 -25.87 12.12
C TYR A 325 3.46 -26.22 10.70
N GLU A 326 2.18 -26.49 10.54
CA GLU A 326 1.58 -26.83 9.26
C GLU A 326 0.42 -25.88 8.92
N ASP A 327 0.16 -25.69 7.64
CA ASP A 327 -0.96 -24.90 7.11
C ASP A 327 -1.00 -23.45 7.62
N ILE A 328 0.16 -22.79 7.66
CA ILE A 328 0.26 -21.39 8.05
C ILE A 328 0.54 -20.54 6.81
N GLU A 329 -0.46 -19.81 6.39
CA GLU A 329 -0.34 -18.80 5.34
C GLU A 329 -0.63 -17.40 5.92
N ILE A 330 0.35 -16.51 5.82
CA ILE A 330 0.21 -15.14 6.29
C ILE A 330 -0.61 -14.34 5.27
N SER A 331 -1.75 -13.81 5.70
CA SER A 331 -2.70 -13.10 4.84
C SER A 331 -2.66 -11.59 5.01
N ALA A 332 -2.29 -11.09 6.19
CA ALA A 332 -2.25 -9.66 6.50
C ALA A 332 -1.14 -9.33 7.49
N MET A 333 -0.52 -8.15 7.35
CA MET A 333 0.51 -7.65 8.26
C MET A 333 0.33 -6.15 8.49
N SER A 334 0.60 -5.68 9.69
CA SER A 334 0.60 -4.26 10.04
C SER A 334 1.57 -3.96 11.18
N MET A 335 2.40 -2.93 11.03
CA MET A 335 3.28 -2.42 12.06
C MET A 335 2.88 -1.01 12.45
N SER A 336 2.79 -0.74 13.75
CA SER A 336 2.57 0.59 14.29
C SER A 336 3.81 1.46 14.12
N SER A 337 3.64 2.67 13.59
CA SER A 337 4.77 3.58 13.29
C SER A 337 5.44 4.16 14.55
N THR A 338 4.74 4.27 15.66
CA THR A 338 5.25 4.87 16.89
C THR A 338 5.59 3.85 17.97
N THR A 339 4.75 2.84 18.16
CA THR A 339 4.95 1.84 19.21
C THR A 339 5.78 0.64 18.76
N GLY A 340 5.85 0.39 17.44
CA GLY A 340 6.54 -0.76 16.87
C GLY A 340 5.85 -2.09 17.17
N GLU A 341 4.58 -2.07 17.61
CA GLU A 341 3.77 -3.28 17.73
C GLU A 341 3.48 -3.84 16.33
N PHE A 342 3.62 -5.14 16.20
CA PHE A 342 3.49 -5.82 14.92
C PHE A 342 2.39 -6.86 14.99
N ALA A 343 1.41 -6.75 14.11
CA ALA A 343 0.28 -7.66 14.02
C ALA A 343 0.31 -8.44 12.69
N VAL A 344 0.12 -9.74 12.77
CA VAL A 344 0.14 -10.68 11.65
C VAL A 344 -1.13 -11.51 11.66
N GLY A 345 -1.89 -11.49 10.59
CA GLY A 345 -3.08 -12.32 10.37
C GLY A 345 -2.80 -13.51 9.46
N THR A 346 -3.51 -14.61 9.68
CA THR A 346 -3.38 -15.86 8.92
C THR A 346 -4.65 -16.17 8.13
N ARG A 347 -4.51 -17.03 7.12
CA ARG A 347 -5.67 -17.57 6.38
C ARG A 347 -6.49 -18.57 7.19
N THR A 348 -5.95 -19.11 8.24
CA THR A 348 -6.66 -20.01 9.17
C THR A 348 -7.49 -19.26 10.21
N GLY A 349 -7.35 -17.90 10.28
CA GLY A 349 -8.27 -17.05 11.05
C GLY A 349 -7.71 -16.55 12.39
N GLU A 350 -6.44 -16.78 12.65
CA GLU A 350 -5.75 -16.23 13.81
C GLU A 350 -5.05 -14.91 13.49
N ALA A 351 -4.86 -14.07 14.50
CA ALA A 351 -3.95 -12.95 14.44
C ALA A 351 -2.99 -12.94 15.63
N VAL A 352 -1.69 -12.87 15.34
CA VAL A 352 -0.62 -12.81 16.33
C VAL A 352 -0.16 -11.38 16.47
N ILE A 353 -0.12 -10.88 17.69
CA ILE A 353 0.39 -9.55 18.01
C ILE A 353 1.74 -9.69 18.71
N TYR A 354 2.75 -9.01 18.20
CA TYR A 354 4.09 -8.94 18.75
C TYR A 354 4.33 -7.56 19.37
N ARG A 355 5.11 -7.54 20.45
CA ARG A 355 5.55 -6.33 21.12
C ARG A 355 7.05 -6.38 21.35
N TRP A 356 7.72 -5.25 21.17
CA TRP A 356 9.13 -5.13 21.48
C TRP A 356 9.37 -5.12 22.99
N GLY A 357 10.32 -5.92 23.46
CA GLY A 357 10.72 -5.93 24.87
C GLY A 357 11.69 -7.04 25.24
N GLY A 358 12.06 -7.05 26.50
CA GLY A 358 12.88 -8.11 27.10
C GLY A 358 12.09 -9.40 27.25
N ASN A 359 12.73 -10.53 26.95
CA ASN A 359 12.14 -11.84 27.06
C ASN A 359 12.18 -12.35 28.51
N ARG A 360 11.04 -12.44 29.17
CA ARG A 360 10.91 -12.98 30.53
C ARG A 360 11.27 -14.47 30.62
N PHE A 361 11.26 -15.16 29.48
CA PHE A 361 11.50 -16.59 29.37
C PHE A 361 12.87 -16.91 28.74
N TYR A 362 13.76 -15.92 28.67
CA TYR A 362 15.11 -16.11 28.13
C TYR A 362 15.84 -17.28 28.83
N GLY A 363 16.44 -18.16 28.04
CA GLY A 363 17.13 -19.37 28.52
C GLY A 363 16.20 -20.51 29.00
N ARG A 364 14.89 -20.37 28.84
CA ARG A 364 13.90 -21.38 29.23
C ARG A 364 12.90 -21.58 28.12
N ASP A 365 12.79 -22.79 27.61
CA ASP A 365 11.68 -23.11 26.72
C ASP A 365 10.44 -23.43 27.55
N ASN A 366 9.54 -22.45 27.63
CA ASN A 366 8.29 -22.54 28.36
C ASN A 366 7.08 -22.56 27.41
N ALA A 367 7.29 -22.89 26.13
CA ALA A 367 6.19 -23.11 25.22
C ALA A 367 5.24 -24.17 25.79
N LYS A 368 4.11 -23.72 26.33
CA LYS A 368 3.04 -24.57 26.84
C LYS A 368 1.89 -24.55 25.86
N GLN A 369 1.29 -25.69 25.67
CA GLN A 369 -0.03 -25.73 25.08
C GLN A 369 -0.98 -24.96 25.99
N LEU A 370 -1.54 -23.88 25.46
CA LEU A 370 -2.47 -23.01 26.19
C LEU A 370 -3.88 -23.34 25.70
N ASP A 371 -4.80 -23.50 26.65
CA ASP A 371 -6.22 -23.61 26.29
C ASP A 371 -6.70 -22.28 25.68
N PRO A 372 -7.47 -22.31 24.59
CA PRO A 372 -8.03 -21.12 24.00
C PRO A 372 -8.85 -20.32 25.02
N ASN A 373 -8.59 -19.02 25.11
CA ASN A 373 -9.36 -18.15 25.98
C ASN A 373 -10.76 -17.94 25.39
N PRO A 374 -11.84 -18.27 26.10
CA PRO A 374 -13.21 -18.05 25.62
C PRO A 374 -13.52 -16.56 25.29
N LYS A 375 -12.69 -15.62 25.77
CA LYS A 375 -12.77 -14.21 25.39
C LYS A 375 -12.05 -13.90 24.05
N GLY A 376 -11.47 -14.90 23.38
CA GLY A 376 -10.85 -14.78 22.07
C GLY A 376 -9.47 -14.16 22.04
N LEU A 377 -8.87 -13.84 23.18
CA LEU A 377 -7.51 -13.33 23.32
C LEU A 377 -6.73 -14.17 24.33
N THR A 378 -5.66 -14.80 23.87
CA THR A 378 -4.79 -15.64 24.68
C THR A 378 -3.42 -14.97 24.85
N ASP A 379 -2.91 -14.87 26.08
CA ASP A 379 -1.53 -14.42 26.32
C ASP A 379 -0.57 -15.55 25.90
N ILE A 380 0.23 -15.26 24.89
CA ILE A 380 1.21 -16.20 24.31
C ILE A 380 2.66 -15.78 24.60
N SER A 381 2.91 -14.93 25.56
CA SER A 381 4.26 -14.45 25.90
C SER A 381 5.23 -15.59 26.24
N SER A 382 4.72 -16.71 26.75
CA SER A 382 5.50 -17.91 27.06
C SER A 382 6.07 -18.63 25.82
N ARG A 383 5.52 -18.34 24.63
CA ARG A 383 5.99 -18.89 23.36
C ARG A 383 7.14 -18.08 22.73
N ALA A 384 7.68 -17.12 23.47
CA ALA A 384 8.85 -16.36 23.04
C ALA A 384 10.04 -17.27 22.72
N GLU A 385 10.86 -16.87 21.75
CA GLU A 385 12.07 -17.60 21.39
C GLU A 385 13.07 -17.58 22.55
N PRO A 386 13.44 -18.74 23.17
CA PRO A 386 14.24 -18.78 24.38
C PRO A 386 15.66 -18.27 24.20
N THR A 387 16.19 -18.26 22.99
CA THR A 387 17.53 -17.75 22.68
C THR A 387 17.55 -16.23 22.51
N LEU A 388 16.39 -15.60 22.32
CA LEU A 388 16.25 -14.17 22.12
C LEU A 388 16.09 -13.45 23.46
N LYS A 389 17.12 -12.71 23.88
CA LYS A 389 17.11 -11.97 25.15
C LYS A 389 16.17 -10.75 25.10
N GLU A 390 16.16 -10.05 24.00
CA GLU A 390 15.30 -8.89 23.73
C GLU A 390 14.93 -8.88 22.24
N GLY A 391 13.70 -8.53 21.90
CA GLY A 391 13.22 -8.50 20.53
C GLY A 391 11.71 -8.32 20.42
N LEU A 392 11.18 -8.55 19.23
CA LEU A 392 9.74 -8.66 19.03
C LEU A 392 9.27 -9.99 19.63
N GLN A 393 8.58 -9.89 20.78
CA GLN A 393 8.06 -11.02 21.52
C GLN A 393 6.61 -11.28 21.14
N PRO A 394 6.17 -12.53 21.01
CA PRO A 394 4.75 -12.85 20.92
C PRO A 394 4.07 -12.34 22.18
N TYR A 395 2.94 -11.68 22.03
CA TYR A 395 2.24 -11.02 23.11
C TYR A 395 0.83 -11.58 23.28
N VAL A 396 -0.01 -11.42 22.27
CA VAL A 396 -1.40 -11.86 22.29
C VAL A 396 -1.75 -12.59 21.00
N LEU A 397 -2.48 -13.68 21.16
CA LEU A 397 -3.11 -14.43 20.07
C LEU A 397 -4.61 -14.13 20.06
N TYR A 398 -5.11 -13.70 18.92
CA TYR A 398 -6.52 -13.62 18.59
C TYR A 398 -6.92 -14.89 17.82
N GLU A 399 -7.95 -15.58 18.29
CA GLU A 399 -8.37 -16.90 17.75
C GLU A 399 -9.89 -17.10 17.81
N MET A 400 -10.66 -16.12 17.32
CA MET A 400 -12.12 -16.22 17.32
C MET A 400 -12.70 -17.11 16.22
N MET A 401 -11.86 -17.71 15.38
CA MET A 401 -12.23 -18.65 14.31
C MET A 401 -13.31 -18.12 13.36
N GLN A 402 -13.20 -16.85 12.97
CA GLN A 402 -14.14 -16.15 12.09
C GLN A 402 -13.72 -16.17 10.61
N GLY A 403 -13.05 -17.23 10.20
CA GLY A 403 -12.51 -17.40 8.85
C GLY A 403 -11.20 -16.65 8.61
N PRO A 404 -10.62 -16.77 7.42
CA PRO A 404 -9.37 -16.13 7.04
C PRO A 404 -9.31 -14.65 7.42
N ILE A 405 -8.18 -14.20 7.96
CA ILE A 405 -7.98 -12.78 8.23
C ILE A 405 -7.77 -12.05 6.89
N THR A 406 -8.62 -11.09 6.61
CA THR A 406 -8.59 -10.30 5.37
C THR A 406 -7.87 -8.97 5.53
N ALA A 407 -7.93 -8.40 6.73
CA ALA A 407 -7.27 -7.15 7.06
C ALA A 407 -6.85 -7.13 8.54
N VAL A 408 -5.69 -6.54 8.82
CA VAL A 408 -5.22 -6.26 10.17
C VAL A 408 -4.60 -4.87 10.20
N LYS A 409 -4.85 -4.11 11.27
CA LYS A 409 -4.25 -2.80 11.48
C LYS A 409 -3.87 -2.60 12.95
N ALA A 410 -2.59 -2.33 13.18
CA ALA A 410 -2.08 -1.86 14.46
C ALA A 410 -2.07 -0.32 14.47
N SER A 411 -2.71 0.27 15.46
CA SER A 411 -2.72 1.74 15.64
C SER A 411 -1.47 2.22 16.38
N ASN A 412 -1.22 3.52 16.31
CA ASN A 412 -0.12 4.16 17.05
C ASN A 412 -0.47 4.48 18.53
N VAL A 413 -1.60 4.01 19.01
CA VAL A 413 -2.10 4.30 20.35
C VAL A 413 -2.57 3.05 21.11
N GLY A 414 -2.16 1.87 20.65
CA GLY A 414 -2.37 0.60 21.33
C GLY A 414 -3.69 -0.11 21.00
N PHE A 415 -4.35 0.22 19.90
CA PHE A 415 -5.46 -0.54 19.36
C PHE A 415 -5.03 -1.44 18.21
N VAL A 416 -5.68 -2.58 18.08
CA VAL A 416 -5.57 -3.43 16.89
C VAL A 416 -6.97 -3.74 16.38
N ALA A 417 -7.14 -3.64 15.07
CA ALA A 417 -8.34 -4.03 14.38
C ALA A 417 -8.06 -5.25 13.49
N VAL A 418 -9.00 -6.19 13.47
CA VAL A 418 -8.95 -7.41 12.68
C VAL A 418 -10.24 -7.56 11.90
N GLY A 419 -10.12 -7.76 10.59
CA GLY A 419 -11.23 -8.11 9.69
C GLY A 419 -11.09 -9.54 9.20
N SER A 420 -12.18 -10.26 9.06
CA SER A 420 -12.20 -11.65 8.60
C SER A 420 -13.15 -11.89 7.43
N GLU A 421 -12.90 -12.96 6.67
CA GLU A 421 -13.67 -13.32 5.46
C GLU A 421 -15.12 -13.73 5.76
N LEU A 422 -15.42 -14.15 6.99
CA LEU A 422 -16.80 -14.37 7.40
C LEU A 422 -17.54 -13.07 7.73
N GLY A 423 -16.89 -11.92 7.48
CA GLY A 423 -17.51 -10.61 7.59
C GLY A 423 -17.51 -10.02 8.99
N PHE A 424 -16.60 -10.40 9.86
CA PHE A 424 -16.48 -9.82 11.19
C PHE A 424 -15.41 -8.74 11.26
N LEU A 425 -15.69 -7.71 12.03
CA LEU A 425 -14.74 -6.72 12.52
C LEU A 425 -14.55 -6.89 14.02
N THR A 426 -13.31 -6.99 14.47
CA THR A 426 -12.95 -7.03 15.89
C THR A 426 -11.98 -5.92 16.22
N LEU A 427 -12.24 -5.15 17.28
CA LEU A 427 -11.36 -4.12 17.81
C LEU A 427 -10.85 -4.51 19.20
N MET A 428 -9.53 -4.41 19.37
CA MET A 428 -8.83 -4.82 20.59
C MET A 428 -8.04 -3.66 21.18
N ASP A 429 -7.99 -3.59 22.50
CA ASP A 429 -7.10 -2.70 23.25
C ASP A 429 -5.92 -3.52 23.81
N LEU A 430 -4.70 -3.17 23.42
CA LEU A 430 -3.48 -3.87 23.86
C LEU A 430 -2.91 -3.36 25.19
N ARG A 431 -3.42 -2.27 25.75
CA ARG A 431 -2.95 -1.72 27.04
C ARG A 431 -3.38 -2.58 28.23
N GLY A 432 -4.54 -3.23 28.10
CA GLY A 432 -4.96 -4.34 28.95
C GLY A 432 -5.73 -5.30 28.05
N PRO A 433 -5.05 -6.31 27.44
CA PRO A 433 -5.54 -7.04 26.29
C PRO A 433 -6.99 -7.48 26.42
N ALA A 434 -7.87 -6.82 25.67
CA ALA A 434 -9.30 -7.09 25.66
C ALA A 434 -9.92 -6.73 24.31
N ILE A 435 -10.88 -7.55 23.88
CA ILE A 435 -11.79 -7.19 22.78
C ILE A 435 -12.83 -6.23 23.38
N PHE A 436 -12.93 -5.03 22.84
CA PHE A 436 -13.92 -4.04 23.28
C PHE A 436 -15.03 -3.81 22.28
N TYR A 437 -14.88 -4.31 21.05
CA TYR A 437 -15.91 -4.27 20.03
C TYR A 437 -15.78 -5.45 19.06
N GLN A 438 -16.92 -6.02 18.71
CA GLN A 438 -17.01 -7.06 17.68
C GLN A 438 -18.38 -6.99 17.03
N ALA A 439 -18.42 -6.97 15.71
CA ALA A 439 -19.67 -6.96 14.95
C ALA A 439 -19.50 -7.60 13.56
N PRO A 440 -20.53 -8.26 13.05
CA PRO A 440 -20.57 -8.71 11.67
C PRO A 440 -20.93 -7.55 10.74
N MET A 441 -20.41 -7.55 9.50
CA MET A 441 -20.69 -6.53 8.49
C MET A 441 -22.18 -6.45 8.13
N THR A 442 -22.93 -7.51 8.36
CA THR A 442 -24.39 -7.55 8.17
C THR A 442 -25.15 -6.56 9.05
N ASP A 443 -24.59 -6.17 10.20
CA ASP A 443 -25.23 -5.21 11.11
C ASP A 443 -25.29 -3.80 10.50
N PHE A 444 -24.42 -3.50 9.52
CA PHE A 444 -24.36 -2.23 8.82
C PHE A 444 -25.19 -2.21 7.53
N ALA A 445 -25.77 -3.32 7.11
CA ALA A 445 -26.66 -3.41 5.95
C ALA A 445 -27.99 -2.68 6.17
N LYS A 446 -28.45 -2.55 7.41
CA LYS A 446 -29.74 -1.94 7.75
C LYS A 446 -29.76 -0.42 7.66
N GLN A 447 -28.63 0.25 7.66
CA GLN A 447 -28.53 1.71 7.58
C GLN A 447 -28.66 2.25 6.14
N ASP A 448 -28.43 1.43 5.12
CA ASP A 448 -28.59 1.82 3.71
C ASP A 448 -30.01 2.24 3.32
N LYS A 449 -31.02 1.92 4.13
CA LYS A 449 -32.41 2.23 3.83
C LYS A 449 -32.81 3.71 3.98
N ARG A 450 -31.94 4.56 4.53
CA ARG A 450 -32.22 5.98 4.74
C ARG A 450 -31.77 6.92 3.61
N SER A 451 -30.95 6.47 2.67
CA SER A 451 -30.42 7.32 1.58
C SER A 451 -30.93 6.97 0.17
N SER A 452 -31.79 5.97 -0.02
CA SER A 452 -32.24 5.60 -1.38
C SER A 452 -33.59 6.20 -1.72
N PHE A 453 -33.60 7.48 -2.13
CA PHE A 453 -34.76 8.09 -2.79
C PHE A 453 -34.79 7.89 -4.33
N PHE A 454 -33.93 7.12 -4.89
CA PHE A 454 -33.93 6.77 -6.33
C PHE A 454 -33.88 5.25 -6.53
N LYS A 455 -35.04 4.59 -6.44
CA LYS A 455 -35.23 3.25 -7.01
C LYS A 455 -35.48 3.38 -8.50
N ARG A 456 -34.55 2.89 -9.32
CA ARG A 456 -34.88 2.40 -10.66
C ARG A 456 -35.17 0.90 -10.56
N ASP A 457 -36.40 0.54 -10.97
CA ASP A 457 -36.82 -0.86 -11.07
C ASP A 457 -35.94 -1.59 -12.11
N HIS A 458 -35.08 -2.48 -11.65
CA HIS A 458 -34.54 -3.56 -12.45
C HIS A 458 -34.98 -4.89 -11.84
N HIS A 459 -35.59 -5.72 -12.68
CA HIS A 459 -35.93 -7.11 -12.38
C HIS A 459 -34.69 -7.84 -11.87
N HIS A 460 -34.65 -8.14 -10.59
CA HIS A 460 -33.61 -8.96 -9.99
C HIS A 460 -34.05 -10.42 -9.94
N THR A 461 -33.32 -11.28 -10.63
CA THR A 461 -33.06 -12.65 -10.23
C THR A 461 -32.65 -12.66 -8.77
N LYS A 462 -33.11 -13.65 -8.00
CA LYS A 462 -32.72 -13.88 -6.59
C LYS A 462 -31.23 -14.24 -6.55
N ASP A 463 -30.35 -13.24 -6.60
CA ASP A 463 -28.95 -13.42 -6.30
C ASP A 463 -28.81 -13.69 -4.80
N GLU A 464 -28.03 -14.71 -4.44
CA GLU A 464 -27.60 -14.92 -3.06
C GLU A 464 -26.94 -13.64 -2.54
N PRO A 465 -27.18 -13.23 -1.28
CA PRO A 465 -26.56 -12.04 -0.74
C PRO A 465 -25.04 -12.20 -0.81
N GLN A 466 -24.37 -11.31 -1.55
CA GLN A 466 -22.90 -11.32 -1.65
C GLN A 466 -22.31 -11.20 -0.26
N LYS A 467 -21.35 -12.05 0.06
CA LYS A 467 -20.63 -11.98 1.34
C LYS A 467 -19.82 -10.70 1.41
N GLU A 468 -19.96 -9.98 2.51
CA GLU A 468 -19.24 -8.74 2.76
C GLU A 468 -18.25 -8.90 3.91
N TRP A 469 -16.99 -8.46 3.69
CA TRP A 469 -15.94 -8.50 4.69
C TRP A 469 -15.01 -7.28 4.62
N PRO A 470 -14.33 -6.92 5.74
CA PRO A 470 -13.34 -5.88 5.75
C PRO A 470 -12.12 -6.22 4.89
N VAL A 471 -11.63 -5.27 4.09
CA VAL A 471 -10.43 -5.42 3.25
C VAL A 471 -9.39 -4.34 3.51
N ALA A 472 -9.80 -3.20 4.06
CA ALA A 472 -8.92 -2.12 4.46
C ALA A 472 -9.35 -1.57 5.82
N ILE A 473 -8.40 -1.35 6.71
CA ILE A 473 -8.67 -0.78 8.03
C ILE A 473 -7.62 0.30 8.31
N GLU A 474 -8.06 1.44 8.85
CA GLU A 474 -7.16 2.51 9.25
C GLU A 474 -7.64 3.22 10.51
N PHE A 475 -6.69 3.76 11.29
CA PHE A 475 -6.97 4.60 12.45
C PHE A 475 -6.54 6.03 12.19
N GLY A 476 -7.38 6.97 12.56
CA GLY A 476 -7.09 8.39 12.43
C GLY A 476 -7.67 9.21 13.56
N VAL A 477 -7.40 10.51 13.53
CA VAL A 477 -8.01 11.49 14.42
C VAL A 477 -8.66 12.55 13.57
N MET A 478 -9.95 12.77 13.76
CA MET A 478 -10.66 13.85 13.07
C MET A 478 -11.92 14.30 13.82
N THR A 479 -12.37 15.50 13.50
CA THR A 479 -13.68 16.02 13.86
C THR A 479 -14.70 15.47 12.88
N LEU A 480 -15.73 14.81 13.36
CA LEU A 480 -16.77 14.23 12.53
C LEU A 480 -18.05 15.09 12.64
N ASP A 481 -18.60 15.43 11.48
CA ASP A 481 -19.88 16.16 11.33
C ASP A 481 -20.01 17.39 12.26
N GLU A 482 -21.02 17.40 13.12
CA GLU A 482 -21.34 18.50 14.04
C GLU A 482 -20.58 18.43 15.37
N ASP A 483 -19.62 17.52 15.51
CA ASP A 483 -18.85 17.41 16.75
C ASP A 483 -18.02 18.67 17.02
N LYS A 484 -17.99 19.08 18.28
CA LYS A 484 -17.14 20.18 18.75
C LYS A 484 -15.74 19.72 19.18
N TYR A 485 -15.41 18.47 18.96
CA TYR A 485 -14.14 17.84 19.35
C TYR A 485 -13.71 16.79 18.32
N SER A 486 -12.43 16.54 18.26
CA SER A 486 -11.90 15.44 17.46
C SER A 486 -11.85 14.15 18.26
N SER A 487 -12.11 13.05 17.61
CA SER A 487 -12.08 11.70 18.19
C SER A 487 -11.04 10.83 17.52
N ILE A 488 -10.57 9.81 18.22
CA ILE A 488 -9.90 8.68 17.58
C ILE A 488 -10.96 7.94 16.79
N CYS A 489 -10.72 7.73 15.50
CA CYS A 489 -11.61 7.04 14.61
C CYS A 489 -10.98 5.76 14.09
N CYS A 490 -11.81 4.73 13.87
CA CYS A 490 -11.46 3.55 13.11
C CYS A 490 -12.30 3.55 11.83
N PHE A 491 -11.63 3.45 10.69
CA PHE A 491 -12.24 3.40 9.37
C PHE A 491 -12.09 2.00 8.81
N VAL A 492 -13.18 1.44 8.29
CA VAL A 492 -13.23 0.08 7.76
C VAL A 492 -13.80 0.09 6.37
N GLY A 493 -12.99 -0.30 5.39
CA GLY A 493 -13.40 -0.47 4.01
C GLY A 493 -13.74 -1.92 3.72
N THR A 494 -14.81 -2.16 2.95
CA THR A 494 -15.26 -3.50 2.60
C THR A 494 -15.04 -3.85 1.13
N ASN A 495 -15.05 -5.15 0.83
CA ASN A 495 -15.00 -5.67 -0.52
C ASN A 495 -16.19 -5.27 -1.40
N LEU A 496 -17.30 -4.83 -0.82
CA LEU A 496 -18.48 -4.35 -1.53
C LEU A 496 -18.60 -2.81 -1.56
N GLY A 497 -17.56 -2.09 -1.16
CA GLY A 497 -17.49 -0.63 -1.31
C GLY A 497 -18.01 0.17 -0.15
N LYS A 498 -18.32 -0.41 1.00
CA LYS A 498 -18.66 0.38 2.19
C LYS A 498 -17.43 0.90 2.88
N VAL A 499 -17.52 2.12 3.36
CA VAL A 499 -16.60 2.69 4.35
C VAL A 499 -17.39 2.96 5.61
N ILE A 500 -17.07 2.24 6.67
CA ILE A 500 -17.72 2.31 7.97
C ILE A 500 -16.79 3.08 8.91
N THR A 501 -17.32 4.10 9.56
CA THR A 501 -16.56 4.95 10.49
C THR A 501 -17.04 4.75 11.91
N PHE A 502 -16.12 4.45 12.81
CA PHE A 502 -16.35 4.34 14.25
C PHE A 502 -15.60 5.43 15.01
N LYS A 503 -16.24 6.03 16.00
CA LYS A 503 -15.59 6.82 17.05
C LYS A 503 -15.17 5.87 18.18
N LEU A 504 -13.93 5.98 18.62
CA LEU A 504 -13.43 5.24 19.77
C LEU A 504 -13.43 6.15 21.00
N LEU A 505 -14.36 5.93 21.89
CA LEU A 505 -14.61 6.80 23.02
C LEU A 505 -14.19 6.11 24.34
N PRO A 506 -13.47 6.81 25.22
CA PRO A 506 -13.16 6.29 26.55
C PRO A 506 -14.42 6.24 27.42
N SER A 507 -14.63 5.13 28.10
CA SER A 507 -15.67 4.98 29.11
C SER A 507 -15.18 5.44 30.50
N ALA A 508 -16.09 5.66 31.43
CA ALA A 508 -15.78 6.07 32.80
C ALA A 508 -14.86 5.08 33.54
N GLY A 509 -14.85 3.81 33.13
CA GLY A 509 -13.96 2.76 33.69
C GLY A 509 -12.59 2.64 33.02
N GLY A 510 -12.22 3.54 32.10
CA GLY A 510 -10.95 3.52 31.38
C GLY A 510 -10.92 2.56 30.18
N ALA A 511 -11.93 1.73 29.98
CA ALA A 511 -12.12 0.93 28.78
C ALA A 511 -12.58 1.81 27.61
N TYR A 512 -12.41 1.34 26.38
CA TYR A 512 -12.91 2.02 25.20
C TYR A 512 -14.19 1.35 24.68
N THR A 513 -15.03 2.14 24.02
CA THR A 513 -16.19 1.69 23.28
C THR A 513 -16.13 2.20 21.85
N ALA A 514 -16.64 1.43 20.90
CA ALA A 514 -16.76 1.87 19.52
C ALA A 514 -18.20 2.29 19.23
N GLN A 515 -18.37 3.52 18.80
CA GLN A 515 -19.66 4.09 18.40
C GLN A 515 -19.66 4.28 16.89
N LEU A 516 -20.65 3.71 16.21
CA LEU A 516 -20.83 3.93 14.79
C LEU A 516 -21.11 5.41 14.51
N ALA A 517 -20.29 6.04 13.70
CA ALA A 517 -20.44 7.44 13.29
C ALA A 517 -21.12 7.58 11.93
N GLY A 518 -20.85 6.68 10.99
CA GLY A 518 -21.45 6.73 9.67
C GLY A 518 -21.03 5.59 8.76
N VAL A 519 -21.78 5.44 7.67
CA VAL A 519 -21.49 4.50 6.59
C VAL A 519 -21.62 5.23 5.27
N VAL A 520 -20.60 5.13 4.44
CA VAL A 520 -20.57 5.65 3.07
C VAL A 520 -20.42 4.47 2.11
N VAL A 521 -21.17 4.49 1.01
CA VAL A 521 -21.15 3.40 0.03
C VAL A 521 -20.60 3.90 -1.30
N PHE A 522 -19.66 3.17 -1.84
CA PHE A 522 -19.03 3.38 -3.15
C PHE A 522 -19.35 2.22 -4.09
N ASP A 523 -19.24 2.47 -5.40
CA ASP A 523 -19.44 1.44 -6.42
C ASP A 523 -18.15 0.61 -6.61
N GLY A 524 -17.87 -0.34 -5.74
CA GLY A 524 -16.73 -1.28 -5.85
C GLY A 524 -15.86 -1.33 -4.60
N PRO A 525 -14.96 -2.32 -4.51
CA PRO A 525 -14.24 -2.65 -3.28
C PRO A 525 -13.34 -1.49 -2.83
N VAL A 526 -13.25 -1.30 -1.52
CA VAL A 526 -12.32 -0.34 -0.92
C VAL A 526 -10.99 -1.03 -0.66
N VAL A 527 -9.94 -0.64 -1.37
CA VAL A 527 -8.61 -1.29 -1.26
C VAL A 527 -7.65 -0.58 -0.30
N SER A 528 -7.88 0.70 -0.02
CA SER A 528 -7.05 1.46 0.92
C SER A 528 -7.83 2.61 1.56
N LEU A 529 -7.39 2.99 2.75
CA LEU A 529 -7.94 4.11 3.52
C LEU A 529 -6.78 4.98 4.01
N SER A 530 -6.91 6.30 3.87
CA SER A 530 -5.90 7.26 4.31
C SER A 530 -6.57 8.46 4.97
N PRO A 531 -6.58 8.54 6.30
CA PRO A 531 -7.00 9.76 6.99
C PRO A 531 -5.94 10.84 6.83
N ILE A 532 -6.36 12.02 6.42
CA ILE A 532 -5.50 13.19 6.24
C ILE A 532 -6.09 14.41 6.93
N ASP A 533 -5.23 15.29 7.36
CA ASP A 533 -5.60 16.65 7.77
C ASP A 533 -5.92 17.47 6.51
N ALA A 534 -7.14 17.96 6.41
CA ALA A 534 -7.62 18.67 5.22
C ALA A 534 -6.93 20.02 4.99
N GLN A 535 -6.36 20.63 6.03
CA GLN A 535 -5.67 21.91 5.92
C GLN A 535 -4.22 21.74 5.46
N THR A 536 -3.54 20.72 5.98
CA THR A 536 -2.11 20.52 5.75
C THR A 536 -1.80 19.44 4.72
N GLY A 537 -2.76 18.55 4.41
CA GLY A 537 -2.59 17.36 3.58
C GLY A 537 -1.72 16.27 4.24
N LYS A 538 -1.32 16.45 5.49
CA LYS A 538 -0.52 15.46 6.22
C LYS A 538 -1.38 14.31 6.71
N PRO A 539 -0.80 13.12 6.93
CA PRO A 539 -1.54 12.02 7.55
C PRO A 539 -2.11 12.41 8.91
N ALA A 540 -3.42 12.22 9.09
CA ALA A 540 -4.12 12.44 10.35
C ALA A 540 -4.18 11.12 11.16
N MET A 541 -3.01 10.50 11.35
CA MET A 541 -2.89 9.23 12.07
C MET A 541 -3.09 9.45 13.58
N ALA A 542 -3.70 8.48 14.25
CA ALA A 542 -3.85 8.50 15.70
C ALA A 542 -2.50 8.25 16.38
N THR A 543 -1.66 9.27 16.48
CA THR A 543 -0.39 9.23 17.24
C THR A 543 -0.58 9.70 18.67
N GLY A 544 0.31 9.32 19.55
CA GLY A 544 0.29 9.77 20.96
C GLY A 544 0.33 11.29 21.09
N ALA A 545 1.10 11.97 20.23
CA ALA A 545 1.21 13.44 20.19
C ALA A 545 -0.12 14.10 19.78
N ILE A 546 -0.76 13.60 18.71
CA ILE A 546 -2.06 14.13 18.26
C ILE A 546 -3.14 13.86 19.31
N VAL A 547 -3.20 12.62 19.85
CA VAL A 547 -4.16 12.28 20.90
C VAL A 547 -3.93 13.10 22.17
N GLY A 548 -2.67 13.43 22.50
CA GLY A 548 -2.33 14.36 23.58
C GLY A 548 -2.92 15.76 23.34
N SER A 549 -2.79 16.28 22.13
CA SER A 549 -3.31 17.61 21.77
C SER A 549 -4.85 17.70 21.77
N LEU A 550 -5.57 16.58 21.65
CA LEU A 550 -7.03 16.58 21.77
C LEU A 550 -7.47 16.96 23.21
N ARG A 551 -6.67 16.60 24.20
CA ARG A 551 -6.92 16.99 25.62
C ARG A 551 -6.78 18.49 25.83
N GLU A 552 -6.04 19.17 24.96
CA GLU A 552 -5.87 20.62 24.94
C GLU A 552 -6.94 21.33 24.10
N GLY A 553 -7.92 20.59 23.57
CA GLY A 553 -9.02 21.13 22.77
C GLY A 553 -8.67 21.44 21.32
N LYS A 554 -7.54 20.98 20.81
CA LYS A 554 -7.21 21.11 19.37
C LYS A 554 -8.13 20.23 18.55
N GLN A 555 -8.62 20.78 17.44
CA GLN A 555 -9.42 20.08 16.46
C GLN A 555 -8.59 19.73 15.22
N VAL A 556 -8.85 18.57 14.64
CA VAL A 556 -8.29 18.12 13.39
C VAL A 556 -9.41 18.09 12.36
N ASP A 557 -9.35 18.99 11.38
CA ASP A 557 -10.25 18.97 10.23
C ASP A 557 -9.79 17.87 9.29
N GLY A 558 -10.29 16.66 9.50
CA GLY A 558 -9.86 15.49 8.79
C GLY A 558 -10.67 15.24 7.52
N ALA A 559 -10.03 14.64 6.53
CA ALA A 559 -10.66 14.03 5.38
C ALA A 559 -10.20 12.58 5.27
N LEU A 560 -11.11 11.69 4.91
CA LEU A 560 -10.77 10.29 4.64
C LEU A 560 -10.71 10.08 3.13
N VAL A 561 -9.55 9.65 2.66
CA VAL A 561 -9.35 9.25 1.27
C VAL A 561 -9.48 7.74 1.19
N ALA A 562 -10.46 7.26 0.44
CA ALA A 562 -10.67 5.86 0.17
C ALA A 562 -10.20 5.53 -1.25
N GLY A 563 -9.26 4.60 -1.38
CA GLY A 563 -8.84 4.04 -2.67
C GLY A 563 -9.73 2.85 -3.03
N LYS A 564 -10.04 2.75 -4.33
CA LYS A 564 -10.93 1.74 -4.91
C LYS A 564 -10.14 0.82 -5.83
#